data_90b2bcd96f27fc68964439f192c2e5e2
#
_entry.id   90b2bcd96f27fc68964439f192c2e5e2
#
_cell.length_a   1.000
_cell.length_b   1.000
_cell.length_c   1.000
_cell.angle_alpha   90.00
_cell.angle_beta   90.00
_cell.angle_gamma   90.00
#
_symmetry.space_group_name_H-M   'P 1'
#
loop_
_entity.id
_entity.type
_entity.pdbx_description
1 polymer ?
#
loop_
_entity_poly.entity_id
_entity_poly.type
_entity_poly.pdbx_seq_one_letter_code
_entity_poly.pdbx_strand_id
1 'polypeptide(L)'
;MARLIEDEAGISALVNGLKRVAVLGIKTEGQRGQPAYSVPEYMQRVGVEVVPVPVYYPEVTQILGQPVFRTIAAIPGELDLVDVFRRPQDIDQHVDDIIAKHPKAVWFQLGIRNDEAAKKLVEAGIDVVQDRCLLVEHSKFAAK
;
A
#
# COMPACT_ATOMS: atom_id res chain seq x y z
N MET A 1 -10.76 13.01 11.10
CA MET A 1 -10.24 12.09 12.11
C MET A 1 -9.97 10.73 11.49
N ALA A 2 -8.80 10.15 11.75
CA ALA A 2 -8.42 8.86 11.18
C ALA A 2 -9.20 7.71 11.81
N ARG A 3 -9.44 6.66 11.03
CA ARG A 3 -10.20 5.50 11.49
C ARG A 3 -9.79 4.23 10.73
N LEU A 4 -10.20 3.09 11.29
CA LEU A 4 -10.17 1.82 10.59
C LEU A 4 -11.37 1.79 9.65
N ILE A 5 -11.12 1.71 8.35
CA ILE A 5 -12.17 1.75 7.32
C ILE A 5 -12.62 0.32 7.01
N GLU A 6 -13.89 0.02 7.28
CA GLU A 6 -14.44 -1.31 7.07
C GLU A 6 -15.72 -1.28 6.22
N ASP A 7 -16.32 -0.12 6.04
CA ASP A 7 -17.58 0.03 5.29
C ASP A 7 -17.34 0.29 3.81
N GLU A 8 -18.30 -0.09 2.99
CA GLU A 8 -18.19 0.04 1.53
C GLU A 8 -18.05 1.51 1.09
N ALA A 9 -18.76 2.43 1.74
CA ALA A 9 -18.68 3.84 1.40
C ALA A 9 -17.27 4.40 1.62
N GLY A 10 -16.64 4.02 2.74
CA GLY A 10 -15.27 4.44 3.03
C GLY A 10 -14.26 3.83 2.07
N ILE A 11 -14.41 2.54 1.73
CA ILE A 11 -13.54 1.87 0.76
C ILE A 11 -13.69 2.53 -0.61
N SER A 12 -14.93 2.77 -1.06
CA SER A 12 -15.19 3.42 -2.34
C SER A 12 -14.56 4.80 -2.42
N ALA A 13 -14.74 5.61 -1.39
CA ALA A 13 -14.13 6.95 -1.34
C ALA A 13 -12.61 6.88 -1.43
N LEU A 14 -12.00 5.94 -0.71
CA LEU A 14 -10.56 5.77 -0.70
C LEU A 14 -10.04 5.40 -2.09
N VAL A 15 -10.60 4.35 -2.71
CA VAL A 15 -10.08 3.88 -4.00
C VAL A 15 -10.29 4.90 -5.12
N ASN A 16 -11.33 5.71 -5.05
CA ASN A 16 -11.58 6.76 -6.05
C ASN A 16 -10.66 7.97 -5.88
N GLY A 17 -10.00 8.11 -4.74
CA GLY A 17 -9.07 9.21 -4.48
C GLY A 17 -7.61 8.86 -4.75
N LEU A 18 -7.29 7.66 -5.18
CA LEU A 18 -5.91 7.22 -5.33
C LEU A 18 -5.24 7.81 -6.55
N LYS A 19 -4.14 8.53 -6.32
CA LYS A 19 -3.28 9.07 -7.39
C LYS A 19 -1.87 8.51 -7.29
N ARG A 20 -1.37 8.30 -6.07
CA ARG A 20 0.01 7.86 -5.83
C ARG A 20 0.05 6.88 -4.68
N VAL A 21 0.55 5.67 -4.95
CA VAL A 21 0.56 4.55 -4.00
C VAL A 21 1.97 3.99 -3.87
N ALA A 22 2.48 3.90 -2.65
CA ALA A 22 3.70 3.15 -2.38
C ALA A 22 3.33 1.71 -2.08
N VAL A 23 4.08 0.76 -2.60
CA VAL A 23 3.82 -0.67 -2.40
C VAL A 23 4.98 -1.28 -1.62
N LEU A 24 4.73 -1.49 -0.33
CA LEU A 24 5.72 -2.05 0.59
C LEU A 24 5.71 -3.58 0.48
N GLY A 25 6.86 -4.15 0.18
CA GLY A 25 6.98 -5.58 -0.04
C GLY A 25 6.66 -6.01 -1.47
N ILE A 26 6.69 -5.08 -2.41
CA ILE A 26 6.47 -5.36 -3.83
C ILE A 26 7.49 -6.38 -4.34
N LYS A 27 7.07 -7.21 -5.29
CA LYS A 27 7.94 -8.18 -5.95
C LYS A 27 8.34 -7.68 -7.33
N THR A 28 9.26 -8.42 -7.96
CA THR A 28 9.83 -8.01 -9.24
C THR A 28 9.11 -8.68 -10.40
N GLU A 29 9.48 -8.30 -11.63
CA GLU A 29 8.95 -8.88 -12.86
C GLU A 29 9.12 -10.41 -12.91
N GLY A 30 10.07 -10.97 -12.16
CA GLY A 30 10.24 -12.41 -12.05
C GLY A 30 9.12 -13.13 -11.31
N GLN A 31 8.29 -12.41 -10.55
CA GLN A 31 7.19 -12.97 -9.76
C GLN A 31 5.83 -12.46 -10.22
N ARG A 32 5.62 -12.34 -11.53
CA ARG A 32 4.40 -11.75 -12.12
C ARG A 32 3.09 -12.41 -11.69
N GLY A 33 3.11 -13.68 -11.37
CA GLY A 33 1.91 -14.39 -10.94
C GLY A 33 1.51 -14.14 -9.49
N GLN A 34 2.30 -13.41 -8.71
CA GLN A 34 2.04 -13.18 -7.30
C GLN A 34 1.35 -11.83 -7.07
N PRO A 35 0.42 -11.76 -6.11
CA PRO A 35 -0.32 -10.50 -5.84
C PRO A 35 0.57 -9.30 -5.56
N ALA A 36 1.73 -9.51 -4.91
CA ALA A 36 2.66 -8.42 -4.62
C ALA A 36 3.32 -7.83 -5.88
N TYR A 37 3.07 -8.42 -7.05
CA TYR A 37 3.43 -7.83 -8.34
C TYR A 37 2.17 -7.49 -9.16
N SER A 38 1.22 -8.43 -9.26
CA SER A 38 0.05 -8.24 -10.15
C SER A 38 -0.88 -7.12 -9.69
N VAL A 39 -1.01 -6.91 -8.37
CA VAL A 39 -1.85 -5.81 -7.86
C VAL A 39 -1.23 -4.45 -8.19
N PRO A 40 0.04 -4.17 -7.86
CA PRO A 40 0.64 -2.89 -8.28
C PRO A 40 0.69 -2.70 -9.81
N GLU A 41 0.90 -3.77 -10.58
CA GLU A 41 0.85 -3.69 -12.04
C GLU A 41 -0.53 -3.22 -12.53
N TYR A 42 -1.60 -3.76 -11.94
CA TYR A 42 -2.95 -3.31 -12.24
C TYR A 42 -3.14 -1.84 -11.89
N MET A 43 -2.68 -1.41 -10.71
CA MET A 43 -2.83 -0.02 -10.29
C MET A 43 -2.14 0.93 -11.27
N GLN A 44 -0.94 0.57 -11.72
CA GLN A 44 -0.22 1.38 -12.72
C GLN A 44 -1.00 1.42 -14.05
N ARG A 45 -1.56 0.30 -14.47
CA ARG A 45 -2.31 0.21 -15.72
C ARG A 45 -3.55 1.10 -15.72
N VAL A 46 -4.19 1.28 -14.57
CA VAL A 46 -5.38 2.13 -14.45
C VAL A 46 -5.04 3.59 -14.13
N GLY A 47 -3.77 3.97 -14.21
CA GLY A 47 -3.35 5.37 -14.13
C GLY A 47 -2.89 5.85 -12.75
N VAL A 48 -2.71 4.95 -11.80
CA VAL A 48 -2.18 5.31 -10.48
C VAL A 48 -0.65 5.25 -10.53
N GLU A 49 0.01 6.26 -10.00
CA GLU A 49 1.47 6.24 -9.88
C GLU A 49 1.86 5.24 -8.78
N VAL A 50 2.67 4.25 -9.14
CA VAL A 50 3.14 3.23 -8.20
C VAL A 50 4.59 3.53 -7.83
N VAL A 51 4.86 3.62 -6.51
CA VAL A 51 6.20 3.82 -5.98
C VAL A 51 6.64 2.49 -5.35
N PRO A 52 7.60 1.77 -5.95
CA PRO A 52 7.97 0.45 -5.44
C PRO A 52 8.90 0.54 -4.24
N VAL A 53 8.58 -0.21 -3.18
CA VAL A 53 9.41 -0.32 -1.97
C VAL A 53 9.60 -1.80 -1.66
N PRO A 54 10.55 -2.46 -2.36
CA PRO A 54 10.81 -3.87 -2.10
C PRO A 54 11.53 -4.06 -0.76
N VAL A 55 11.26 -5.16 -0.10
CA VAL A 55 11.94 -5.54 1.14
C VAL A 55 13.15 -6.44 0.84
N TYR A 56 13.01 -7.24 -0.20
CA TYR A 56 14.07 -8.12 -0.70
C TYR A 56 14.68 -7.53 -1.97
N TYR A 57 15.50 -8.30 -2.68
CA TYR A 57 16.08 -7.94 -3.98
C TYR A 57 17.00 -6.72 -3.91
N PRO A 58 18.12 -6.80 -3.15
CA PRO A 58 18.96 -5.62 -2.90
C PRO A 58 19.63 -5.05 -4.17
N GLU A 59 19.78 -5.84 -5.24
CA GLU A 59 20.37 -5.37 -6.50
C GLU A 59 19.36 -4.69 -7.42
N VAL A 60 18.06 -4.79 -7.14
CA VAL A 60 17.02 -4.24 -8.01
C VAL A 60 16.92 -2.73 -7.83
N THR A 61 17.00 -1.99 -8.93
CA THR A 61 16.93 -0.52 -8.92
C THR A 61 15.60 0.00 -9.47
N GLN A 62 14.88 -0.82 -10.24
CA GLN A 62 13.58 -0.45 -10.81
C GLN A 62 12.61 -1.63 -10.75
N ILE A 63 11.32 -1.32 -10.54
CA ILE A 63 10.23 -2.27 -10.66
C ILE A 63 9.10 -1.52 -11.36
N LEU A 64 8.45 -2.16 -12.33
CA LEU A 64 7.40 -1.53 -13.15
C LEU A 64 7.87 -0.22 -13.81
N GLY A 65 9.16 -0.16 -14.14
CA GLY A 65 9.76 1.00 -14.79
C GLY A 65 9.97 2.19 -13.86
N GLN A 66 9.75 2.03 -12.55
CA GLN A 66 9.89 3.11 -11.57
C GLN A 66 11.08 2.84 -10.64
N PRO A 67 11.79 3.88 -10.21
CA PRO A 67 12.89 3.71 -9.25
C PRO A 67 12.38 3.18 -7.92
N VAL A 68 13.14 2.27 -7.30
CA VAL A 68 12.76 1.72 -6.01
C VAL A 68 13.25 2.61 -4.87
N PHE A 69 12.50 2.59 -3.76
CA PHE A 69 12.92 3.18 -2.49
C PHE A 69 13.04 2.06 -1.47
N ARG A 70 13.91 2.21 -0.49
CA ARG A 70 14.15 1.16 0.51
C ARG A 70 13.41 1.42 1.81
N THR A 71 12.91 2.65 2.00
CA THR A 71 12.04 3.00 3.12
C THR A 71 10.90 3.87 2.60
N ILE A 72 9.79 3.87 3.31
CA ILE A 72 8.65 4.73 2.96
C ILE A 72 9.00 6.20 3.20
N ALA A 73 9.69 6.49 4.29
CA ALA A 73 10.07 7.86 4.64
C ALA A 73 11.00 8.52 3.62
N ALA A 74 11.76 7.73 2.85
CA ALA A 74 12.67 8.27 1.83
C ALA A 74 11.94 8.77 0.58
N ILE A 75 10.67 8.44 0.38
CA ILE A 75 9.92 8.80 -0.82
C ILE A 75 9.59 10.29 -0.78
N PRO A 76 9.97 11.07 -1.81
CA PRO A 76 9.61 12.49 -1.83
C PRO A 76 8.13 12.69 -2.18
N GLY A 77 7.55 13.76 -1.69
CA GLY A 77 6.17 14.12 -2.02
C GLY A 77 5.13 13.38 -1.19
N GLU A 78 3.88 13.66 -1.45
CA GLU A 78 2.76 13.05 -0.72
C GLU A 78 2.40 11.68 -1.26
N LEU A 79 1.88 10.82 -0.38
CA LEU A 79 1.35 9.51 -0.73
C LEU A 79 -0.10 9.44 -0.31
N ASP A 80 -0.95 8.95 -1.21
CA ASP A 80 -2.35 8.69 -0.90
C ASP A 80 -2.51 7.39 -0.12
N LEU A 81 -1.62 6.42 -0.38
CA LEU A 81 -1.73 5.09 0.21
C LEU A 81 -0.37 4.42 0.30
N VAL A 82 -0.19 3.63 1.34
CA VAL A 82 0.85 2.60 1.40
C VAL A 82 0.14 1.24 1.38
N ASP A 83 0.33 0.47 0.31
CA ASP A 83 -0.23 -0.87 0.16
C ASP A 83 0.80 -1.88 0.66
N VAL A 84 0.43 -2.69 1.65
CA VAL A 84 1.37 -3.52 2.41
C VAL A 84 1.21 -4.99 2.05
N PHE A 85 2.31 -5.57 1.53
CA PHE A 85 2.45 -6.99 1.24
C PHE A 85 3.52 -7.58 2.17
N ARG A 86 3.22 -7.60 3.47
CA ARG A 86 4.11 -8.20 4.48
C ARG A 86 3.29 -9.13 5.36
N ARG A 87 3.92 -10.17 5.88
CA ARG A 87 3.25 -11.05 6.85
C ARG A 87 2.85 -10.21 8.07
N PRO A 88 1.75 -10.55 8.75
CA PRO A 88 1.30 -9.77 9.91
C PRO A 88 2.40 -9.51 10.94
N GLN A 89 3.21 -10.53 11.24
CA GLN A 89 4.29 -10.40 12.24
C GLN A 89 5.45 -9.53 11.78
N ASP A 90 5.54 -9.21 10.48
CA ASP A 90 6.62 -8.38 9.94
C ASP A 90 6.22 -6.92 9.78
N ILE A 91 4.96 -6.57 10.04
CA ILE A 91 4.46 -5.20 9.84
C ILE A 91 5.00 -4.24 10.89
N ASP A 92 5.14 -4.69 12.13
CA ASP A 92 5.54 -3.81 13.24
C ASP A 92 6.85 -3.07 12.97
N GLN A 93 7.80 -3.71 12.30
CA GLN A 93 9.08 -3.09 11.98
C GLN A 93 8.97 -1.92 11.00
N HIS A 94 7.84 -1.78 10.30
CA HIS A 94 7.63 -0.73 9.32
C HIS A 94 6.75 0.42 9.84
N VAL A 95 6.13 0.26 10.99
CA VAL A 95 5.13 1.23 11.49
C VAL A 95 5.73 2.62 11.68
N ASP A 96 6.89 2.72 12.33
CA ASP A 96 7.53 4.02 12.57
C ASP A 96 7.93 4.72 11.27
N ASP A 97 8.42 3.97 10.28
CA ASP A 97 8.78 4.49 8.97
C ASP A 97 7.54 5.04 8.25
N ILE A 98 6.42 4.32 8.30
CA ILE A 98 5.17 4.76 7.70
C ILE A 98 4.65 6.01 8.40
N ILE A 99 4.69 6.04 9.73
CA ILE A 99 4.24 7.20 10.50
C ILE A 99 5.09 8.42 10.15
N ALA A 100 6.41 8.26 10.04
CA ALA A 100 7.31 9.35 9.67
C ALA A 100 6.92 9.97 8.32
N LYS A 101 6.49 9.16 7.36
CA LYS A 101 6.03 9.63 6.05
C LYS A 101 4.64 10.25 6.10
N HIS A 102 3.79 9.74 6.95
CA HIS A 102 2.40 10.16 7.14
C HIS A 102 1.58 10.14 5.83
N PRO A 103 1.43 8.95 5.20
CA PRO A 103 0.52 8.83 4.06
C PRO A 103 -0.92 9.08 4.52
N LYS A 104 -1.83 9.33 3.59
CA LYS A 104 -3.24 9.53 3.94
C LYS A 104 -3.87 8.26 4.49
N ALA A 105 -3.47 7.10 3.97
CA ALA A 105 -4.00 5.81 4.41
C ALA A 105 -2.96 4.70 4.22
N VAL A 106 -3.19 3.58 4.94
CA VAL A 106 -2.42 2.35 4.81
C VAL A 106 -3.39 1.20 4.52
N TRP A 107 -3.00 0.31 3.64
CA TRP A 107 -3.83 -0.81 3.19
C TRP A 107 -3.08 -2.12 3.42
N PHE A 108 -3.63 -2.98 4.28
CA PHE A 108 -3.10 -4.34 4.45
C PHE A 108 -3.85 -5.26 3.50
N GLN A 109 -3.12 -5.90 2.60
CA GLN A 109 -3.69 -6.76 1.56
C GLN A 109 -4.47 -7.95 2.11
N LEU A 110 -5.23 -8.59 1.23
CA LEU A 110 -6.05 -9.75 1.58
C LEU A 110 -5.22 -10.81 2.31
N GLY A 111 -5.75 -11.29 3.43
CA GLY A 111 -5.07 -12.24 4.29
C GLY A 111 -4.11 -11.60 5.29
N ILE A 112 -3.96 -10.27 5.27
CA ILE A 112 -3.02 -9.56 6.14
C ILE A 112 -3.79 -8.71 7.13
N ARG A 113 -3.65 -9.03 8.42
CA ARG A 113 -4.31 -8.30 9.50
C ARG A 113 -3.34 -8.17 10.68
N ASN A 114 -3.24 -6.96 11.21
CA ASN A 114 -2.45 -6.68 12.40
C ASN A 114 -3.13 -5.54 13.16
N ASP A 115 -3.96 -5.89 14.14
CA ASP A 115 -4.78 -4.91 14.85
C ASP A 115 -3.94 -3.92 15.67
N GLU A 116 -2.81 -4.35 16.22
CA GLU A 116 -1.93 -3.46 16.98
C GLU A 116 -1.29 -2.41 16.09
N ALA A 117 -0.77 -2.83 14.93
CA ALA A 117 -0.19 -1.90 13.96
C ALA A 117 -1.26 -0.93 13.45
N ALA A 118 -2.45 -1.45 13.13
CA ALA A 118 -3.57 -0.63 12.66
C ALA A 118 -3.93 0.44 13.71
N LYS A 119 -3.98 0.06 14.98
CA LYS A 119 -4.28 0.99 16.06
C LYS A 119 -3.25 2.11 16.14
N LYS A 120 -1.96 1.77 16.07
CA LYS A 120 -0.88 2.76 16.12
C LYS A 120 -0.97 3.74 14.95
N LEU A 121 -1.27 3.25 13.76
CA LEU A 121 -1.42 4.08 12.57
C LEU A 121 -2.61 5.03 12.70
N VAL A 122 -3.76 4.52 13.15
CA VAL A 122 -4.96 5.34 13.36
C VAL A 122 -4.69 6.41 14.41
N GLU A 123 -4.03 6.07 15.51
CA GLU A 123 -3.66 7.02 16.55
C GLU A 123 -2.72 8.11 16.04
N ALA A 124 -1.92 7.79 15.03
CA ALA A 124 -1.02 8.75 14.38
C ALA A 124 -1.72 9.60 13.31
N GLY A 125 -3.02 9.40 13.08
CA GLY A 125 -3.78 10.20 12.13
C GLY A 125 -3.84 9.61 10.72
N ILE A 126 -3.65 8.30 10.57
CA ILE A 126 -3.61 7.61 9.28
C ILE A 126 -4.77 6.61 9.21
N ASP A 127 -5.60 6.70 8.17
CA ASP A 127 -6.67 5.72 7.95
C ASP A 127 -6.09 4.36 7.61
N VAL A 128 -6.76 3.28 8.01
CA VAL A 128 -6.28 1.91 7.77
C VAL A 128 -7.41 1.04 7.21
N VAL A 129 -7.07 0.26 6.19
CA VAL A 129 -7.90 -0.85 5.68
C VAL A 129 -7.11 -2.14 5.91
N GLN A 130 -7.77 -3.19 6.33
CA GLN A 130 -7.13 -4.49 6.56
C GLN A 130 -7.83 -5.61 5.79
N ASP A 131 -7.06 -6.61 5.40
CA ASP A 131 -7.55 -7.89 4.88
C ASP A 131 -8.48 -7.72 3.68
N ARG A 132 -8.06 -6.88 2.73
CA ARG A 132 -8.77 -6.70 1.46
C ARG A 132 -7.78 -6.62 0.31
N CYS A 133 -8.18 -7.06 -0.88
CA CYS A 133 -7.36 -6.93 -2.07
C CYS A 133 -7.63 -5.59 -2.73
N LEU A 134 -6.60 -4.75 -2.84
CA LEU A 134 -6.73 -3.42 -3.42
C LEU A 134 -7.22 -3.48 -4.87
N LEU A 135 -6.73 -4.43 -5.65
CA LEU A 135 -7.19 -4.63 -7.04
C LEU A 135 -8.68 -4.92 -7.09
N VAL A 136 -9.15 -5.83 -6.25
CA VAL A 136 -10.57 -6.24 -6.22
C VAL A 136 -11.45 -5.04 -5.84
N GLU A 137 -11.08 -4.33 -4.77
CA GLU A 137 -11.89 -3.20 -4.31
C GLU A 137 -11.85 -2.05 -5.30
N HIS A 138 -10.70 -1.77 -5.90
CA HIS A 138 -10.59 -0.73 -6.91
C HIS A 138 -11.44 -1.06 -8.13
N SER A 139 -11.36 -2.30 -8.64
CA SER A 139 -12.15 -2.69 -9.83
C SER A 139 -13.65 -2.67 -9.55
N LYS A 140 -14.05 -2.91 -8.30
CA LYS A 140 -15.45 -2.92 -7.88
C LYS A 140 -16.04 -1.52 -7.72
N PHE A 141 -15.29 -0.58 -7.15
CA PHE A 141 -15.79 0.72 -6.74
C PHE A 141 -15.27 1.90 -7.55
N ALA A 142 -14.20 1.74 -8.34
CA ALA A 142 -13.64 2.86 -9.07
C ALA A 142 -14.66 3.39 -10.09
N ALA A 143 -14.69 4.72 -10.25
CA ALA A 143 -15.53 5.37 -11.24
C ALA A 143 -15.08 4.97 -12.64
N LYS A 144 -16.04 4.70 -13.52
CA LYS A 144 -15.77 4.23 -14.87
C LYS A 144 -16.04 5.29 -15.91
#